data_cda4afc97ed50bafea8e655c504ca90b
#
_entry.id   cda4afc97ed50bafea8e655c504ca90b
#
_cell.length_a   1.000
_cell.length_b   1.000
_cell.length_c   1.000
_cell.angle_alpha   90.00
_cell.angle_beta   90.00
_cell.angle_gamma   90.00
#
_symmetry.space_group_name_H-M   'P 1'
#
loop_
_entity.id
_entity.type
_entity.pdbx_description
1 polymer ?
#
loop_
_entity_poly.entity_id
_entity_poly.type
_entity_poly.pdbx_seq_one_letter_code
_entity_poly.pdbx_strand_id
1 'polypeptide(L)'
;GDLGMIRSDDSVLCISKSGETPEIKVLVPLIRGFGNPLIAMVSNLEAFLAKNADYVLMLPLEQEADPNNLAPTTSTTLQMAMGDAMAIALLSMRGFSSEHFAKFHPGGSLGKQLYLKVGDLIQQNEKPKVYLSDNIRKVILEISSKRLGATAVMDDNENLKGVITDGDLRRMLETKDSVAHLLAADIMTANPKSIQHDTLAVDALALMRKHSITQLIVTDGQRYKGMIHLHDMIREGII
;
A
#
# COMPACT_ATOMS: atom_id res chain seq x y z
N GLY A 1 33.12 2.70 24.25
CA GLY A 1 32.78 1.95 23.08
C GLY A 1 31.36 1.40 23.17
N ASP A 2 31.01 0.59 22.23
CA ASP A 2 29.63 0.13 21.97
C ASP A 2 29.01 -0.73 23.08
N LEU A 3 29.86 -1.35 23.94
CA LEU A 3 29.40 -2.06 25.12
C LEU A 3 28.54 -1.22 26.07
N GLY A 4 28.75 0.09 26.09
CA GLY A 4 27.94 1.01 26.89
C GLY A 4 26.50 1.20 26.38
N MET A 5 26.16 0.69 25.23
CA MET A 5 24.77 0.72 24.68
C MET A 5 23.91 -0.44 25.15
N ILE A 6 24.54 -1.51 25.69
CA ILE A 6 23.82 -2.70 26.17
C ILE A 6 23.04 -2.36 27.45
N ARG A 7 21.76 -2.61 27.46
CA ARG A 7 20.85 -2.43 28.59
C ARG A 7 20.63 -3.76 29.32
N SER A 8 20.21 -3.71 30.55
CA SER A 8 19.97 -4.90 31.38
C SER A 8 18.87 -5.83 30.86
N ASP A 9 17.96 -5.31 30.02
CA ASP A 9 16.83 -6.04 29.40
C ASP A 9 17.11 -6.48 27.96
N ASP A 10 18.30 -6.20 27.41
CA ASP A 10 18.69 -6.62 26.08
C ASP A 10 19.12 -8.10 26.06
N SER A 11 18.91 -8.75 24.91
CA SER A 11 19.56 -10.01 24.54
C SER A 11 20.64 -9.71 23.51
N VAL A 12 21.81 -10.29 23.68
CA VAL A 12 22.97 -10.04 22.80
C VAL A 12 23.13 -11.19 21.82
N LEU A 13 23.10 -10.90 20.52
CA LEU A 13 23.38 -11.85 19.45
C LEU A 13 24.80 -11.65 18.94
N CYS A 14 25.68 -12.63 19.18
CA CYS A 14 27.02 -12.67 18.60
C CYS A 14 27.04 -13.56 17.35
N ILE A 15 27.47 -12.97 16.23
CA ILE A 15 27.57 -13.64 14.93
C ILE A 15 29.05 -13.88 14.59
N SER A 16 29.45 -15.14 14.49
CA SER A 16 30.81 -15.50 14.12
C SER A 16 30.83 -16.89 13.51
N LYS A 17 31.29 -17.04 12.26
CA LYS A 17 31.39 -18.35 11.59
C LYS A 17 32.16 -19.39 12.47
N SER A 18 33.35 -19.05 12.85
CA SER A 18 34.23 -19.97 13.66
C SER A 18 33.87 -19.98 15.14
N GLY A 19 33.38 -18.86 15.67
CA GLY A 19 33.17 -18.66 17.10
C GLY A 19 34.46 -18.62 17.94
N GLU A 20 35.64 -18.52 17.30
CA GLU A 20 36.94 -18.69 17.91
C GLU A 20 37.89 -17.49 17.76
N THR A 21 37.41 -16.39 17.13
CA THR A 21 38.30 -15.25 16.88
C THR A 21 38.74 -14.56 18.18
N PRO A 22 39.89 -13.90 18.17
CA PRO A 22 40.40 -13.21 19.37
C PRO A 22 39.41 -12.18 19.93
N GLU A 23 38.70 -11.48 19.05
CA GLU A 23 37.69 -10.47 19.42
C GLU A 23 36.52 -11.13 20.17
N ILE A 24 36.05 -12.28 19.72
CA ILE A 24 34.99 -13.06 20.38
C ILE A 24 35.43 -13.50 21.76
N LYS A 25 36.68 -13.98 21.91
CA LYS A 25 37.22 -14.43 23.19
C LYS A 25 37.36 -13.31 24.23
N VAL A 26 37.54 -12.08 23.79
CA VAL A 26 37.51 -10.87 24.65
C VAL A 26 36.08 -10.42 24.94
N LEU A 27 35.23 -10.41 23.94
CA LEU A 27 33.89 -9.84 24.05
C LEU A 27 32.94 -10.68 24.92
N VAL A 28 32.95 -12.00 24.75
CA VAL A 28 32.05 -12.93 25.43
C VAL A 28 32.12 -12.83 26.97
N PRO A 29 33.29 -12.85 27.62
CA PRO A 29 33.34 -12.66 29.06
C PRO A 29 32.77 -11.32 29.55
N LEU A 30 32.94 -10.26 28.78
CA LEU A 30 32.41 -8.93 29.11
C LEU A 30 30.89 -8.93 29.07
N ILE A 31 30.28 -9.51 28.02
CA ILE A 31 28.82 -9.64 27.90
C ILE A 31 28.26 -10.50 29.03
N ARG A 32 28.92 -11.61 29.33
CA ARG A 32 28.52 -12.48 30.47
C ARG A 32 28.60 -11.74 31.82
N GLY A 33 29.57 -10.83 31.97
CA GLY A 33 29.70 -9.97 33.14
C GLY A 33 28.54 -8.99 33.32
N PHE A 34 27.81 -8.60 32.24
CA PHE A 34 26.62 -7.78 32.34
C PHE A 34 25.34 -8.56 32.71
N GLY A 35 25.41 -9.92 32.64
CA GLY A 35 24.25 -10.77 32.94
C GLY A 35 23.19 -10.86 31.84
N ASN A 36 23.45 -10.31 30.65
CA ASN A 36 22.54 -10.37 29.52
C ASN A 36 22.51 -11.78 28.90
N PRO A 37 21.33 -12.25 28.42
CA PRO A 37 21.26 -13.48 27.63
C PRO A 37 22.11 -13.36 26.37
N LEU A 38 23.00 -14.35 26.16
CA LEU A 38 23.89 -14.42 25.01
C LEU A 38 23.41 -15.47 24.01
N ILE A 39 23.20 -15.07 22.79
CA ILE A 39 22.81 -15.92 21.65
C ILE A 39 24.06 -16.03 20.74
N ALA A 40 24.49 -17.23 20.43
CA ALA A 40 25.56 -17.50 19.48
C ALA A 40 25.00 -17.89 18.11
N MET A 41 25.47 -17.26 17.04
CA MET A 41 25.21 -17.69 15.66
C MET A 41 26.54 -18.17 15.08
N VAL A 42 26.73 -19.49 14.96
CA VAL A 42 28.02 -20.13 14.66
C VAL A 42 27.87 -21.31 13.71
N SER A 43 28.99 -21.74 13.07
CA SER A 43 28.99 -22.94 12.23
C SER A 43 29.61 -24.18 12.98
N ASN A 44 30.03 -24.01 14.23
CA ASN A 44 30.62 -25.09 15.03
C ASN A 44 30.12 -25.01 16.48
N LEU A 45 29.46 -26.06 16.97
CA LEU A 45 28.97 -26.17 18.34
C LEU A 45 30.08 -26.30 19.38
N GLU A 46 31.25 -26.77 18.98
CA GLU A 46 32.42 -26.91 19.86
C GLU A 46 33.19 -25.60 20.05
N ALA A 47 32.83 -24.56 19.32
CA ALA A 47 33.50 -23.26 19.39
C ALA A 47 33.33 -22.58 20.77
N PHE A 48 34.29 -21.73 21.11
CA PHE A 48 34.28 -20.96 22.34
C PHE A 48 33.00 -20.14 22.53
N LEU A 49 32.54 -19.47 21.47
CA LEU A 49 31.31 -18.68 21.52
C LEU A 49 30.09 -19.57 21.84
N ALA A 50 29.95 -20.72 21.16
CA ALA A 50 28.85 -21.65 21.38
C ALA A 50 28.80 -22.19 22.79
N LYS A 51 29.96 -22.59 23.35
CA LYS A 51 30.08 -23.14 24.73
C LYS A 51 29.78 -22.12 25.82
N ASN A 52 29.87 -20.84 25.52
CA ASN A 52 29.64 -19.75 26.48
C ASN A 52 28.33 -19.02 26.27
N ALA A 53 27.52 -19.41 25.30
CA ALA A 53 26.21 -18.81 25.02
C ALA A 53 25.08 -19.54 25.75
N ASP A 54 24.00 -18.83 26.04
CA ASP A 54 22.77 -19.40 26.61
C ASP A 54 21.93 -20.09 25.53
N TYR A 55 21.99 -19.59 24.28
CA TYR A 55 21.31 -20.15 23.13
C TYR A 55 22.23 -20.19 21.92
N VAL A 56 22.11 -21.24 21.10
CA VAL A 56 22.96 -21.42 19.91
C VAL A 56 22.12 -21.63 18.69
N LEU A 57 22.34 -20.77 17.69
CA LEU A 57 21.85 -20.90 16.33
C LEU A 57 22.98 -21.48 15.46
N MET A 58 22.91 -22.79 15.22
CA MET A 58 23.90 -23.45 14.38
C MET A 58 23.57 -23.24 12.90
N LEU A 59 24.56 -22.77 12.15
CA LEU A 59 24.51 -22.64 10.69
C LEU A 59 25.51 -23.66 10.10
N PRO A 60 25.06 -24.87 9.73
CA PRO A 60 25.95 -25.88 9.19
C PRO A 60 26.57 -25.38 7.88
N LEU A 61 27.89 -25.42 7.81
CA LEU A 61 28.64 -24.97 6.65
C LEU A 61 29.79 -25.96 6.40
N GLU A 62 29.86 -26.55 5.22
CA GLU A 62 30.94 -27.40 4.79
C GLU A 62 32.10 -26.57 4.23
N GLN A 63 31.81 -25.64 3.33
CA GLN A 63 32.81 -24.77 2.69
C GLN A 63 32.21 -23.43 2.21
N GLU A 64 33.08 -22.45 2.04
CA GLU A 64 32.76 -21.21 1.35
C GLU A 64 32.65 -21.44 -0.17
N ALA A 65 31.93 -20.58 -0.88
CA ALA A 65 31.84 -20.64 -2.33
C ALA A 65 33.12 -20.14 -3.06
N ASP A 66 34.01 -19.48 -2.30
CA ASP A 66 35.32 -19.10 -2.78
C ASP A 66 36.20 -20.35 -3.08
N PRO A 67 36.90 -20.41 -4.23
CA PRO A 67 37.73 -21.54 -4.63
C PRO A 67 38.78 -21.96 -3.60
N ASN A 68 39.25 -21.01 -2.78
CA ASN A 68 40.24 -21.26 -1.74
C ASN A 68 39.60 -21.50 -0.36
N ASN A 69 38.28 -21.47 -0.24
CA ASN A 69 37.54 -21.61 1.01
C ASN A 69 37.95 -20.56 2.07
N LEU A 70 38.31 -19.35 1.64
CA LEU A 70 38.81 -18.27 2.50
C LEU A 70 37.85 -17.12 2.64
N ALA A 71 37.33 -16.62 1.51
CA ALA A 71 36.47 -15.46 1.48
C ALA A 71 35.08 -15.80 2.01
N PRO A 72 34.55 -15.03 3.00
CA PRO A 72 33.18 -15.22 3.49
C PRO A 72 32.16 -15.01 2.37
N THR A 73 31.38 -16.04 2.06
CA THR A 73 30.40 -16.09 1.00
C THR A 73 29.16 -16.89 1.43
N THR A 74 29.28 -18.22 1.48
CA THR A 74 28.21 -19.11 1.96
C THR A 74 27.84 -18.80 3.41
N SER A 75 28.86 -18.59 4.26
CA SER A 75 28.64 -18.26 5.67
C SER A 75 27.85 -16.98 5.87
N THR A 76 28.20 -15.92 5.16
CA THR A 76 27.49 -14.63 5.27
C THR A 76 26.07 -14.71 4.71
N THR A 77 25.85 -15.48 3.65
CA THR A 77 24.52 -15.72 3.10
C THR A 77 23.62 -16.47 4.09
N LEU A 78 24.16 -17.53 4.74
CA LEU A 78 23.44 -18.28 5.78
C LEU A 78 23.11 -17.40 6.99
N GLN A 79 24.05 -16.56 7.44
CA GLN A 79 23.84 -15.63 8.55
C GLN A 79 22.75 -14.62 8.23
N MET A 80 22.75 -14.08 7.03
CA MET A 80 21.72 -13.14 6.56
C MET A 80 20.33 -13.81 6.50
N ALA A 81 20.24 -14.99 5.89
CA ALA A 81 19.00 -15.75 5.82
C ALA A 81 18.43 -16.12 7.20
N MET A 82 19.30 -16.50 8.15
CA MET A 82 18.90 -16.78 9.53
C MET A 82 18.43 -15.50 10.23
N GLY A 83 19.08 -14.37 10.01
CA GLY A 83 18.67 -13.07 10.53
C GLY A 83 17.27 -12.68 10.04
N ASP A 84 17.01 -12.85 8.76
CA ASP A 84 15.68 -12.61 8.16
C ASP A 84 14.63 -13.56 8.77
N ALA A 85 14.94 -14.86 8.92
CA ALA A 85 14.03 -15.82 9.53
C ALA A 85 13.69 -15.43 10.98
N MET A 86 14.67 -14.99 11.77
CA MET A 86 14.46 -14.50 13.13
C MET A 86 13.59 -13.24 13.14
N ALA A 87 13.86 -12.29 12.25
CA ALA A 87 13.06 -11.06 12.13
C ALA A 87 11.61 -11.37 11.82
N ILE A 88 11.34 -12.26 10.86
CA ILE A 88 9.97 -12.68 10.50
C ILE A 88 9.29 -13.43 11.65
N ALA A 89 10.02 -14.29 12.37
CA ALA A 89 9.48 -14.96 13.56
C ALA A 89 9.08 -13.94 14.64
N LEU A 90 9.90 -12.94 14.91
CA LEU A 90 9.62 -11.88 15.86
C LEU A 90 8.43 -11.01 15.43
N LEU A 91 8.32 -10.68 14.14
CA LEU A 91 7.16 -9.96 13.58
C LEU A 91 5.86 -10.75 13.81
N SER A 92 5.90 -12.06 13.53
CA SER A 92 4.76 -12.95 13.76
C SER A 92 4.36 -13.01 15.23
N MET A 93 5.34 -13.20 16.13
CA MET A 93 5.09 -13.25 17.58
C MET A 93 4.53 -11.94 18.15
N ARG A 94 4.86 -10.80 17.53
CA ARG A 94 4.33 -9.47 17.91
C ARG A 94 2.98 -9.14 17.26
N GLY A 95 2.42 -10.03 16.45
CA GLY A 95 1.18 -9.78 15.72
C GLY A 95 1.30 -8.60 14.74
N PHE A 96 2.49 -8.43 14.13
CA PHE A 96 2.72 -7.34 13.19
C PHE A 96 1.87 -7.53 11.93
N SER A 97 0.96 -6.58 11.68
CA SER A 97 0.00 -6.61 10.58
C SER A 97 0.40 -5.68 9.44
N SER A 98 -0.31 -5.81 8.30
CA SER A 98 -0.21 -4.86 7.18
C SER A 98 -0.52 -3.41 7.61
N GLU A 99 -1.41 -3.22 8.57
CA GLU A 99 -1.72 -1.90 9.14
C GLU A 99 -0.53 -1.31 9.89
N HIS A 100 0.16 -2.14 10.69
CA HIS A 100 1.40 -1.73 11.36
C HIS A 100 2.48 -1.35 10.35
N PHE A 101 2.63 -2.14 9.28
CA PHE A 101 3.58 -1.84 8.21
C PHE A 101 3.27 -0.51 7.54
N ALA A 102 2.01 -0.28 7.17
CA ALA A 102 1.57 0.94 6.51
C ALA A 102 1.78 2.20 7.37
N LYS A 103 1.65 2.08 8.70
CA LYS A 103 1.92 3.17 9.65
C LYS A 103 3.37 3.68 9.54
N PHE A 104 4.31 2.78 9.29
CA PHE A 104 5.73 3.13 9.12
C PHE A 104 6.11 3.44 7.66
N HIS A 105 5.26 3.05 6.69
CA HIS A 105 5.48 3.24 5.25
C HIS A 105 4.25 3.89 4.58
N PRO A 106 3.79 5.07 5.03
CA PRO A 106 2.52 5.66 4.56
C PRO A 106 2.56 6.03 3.07
N GLY A 107 3.73 6.35 2.53
CA GLY A 107 3.91 6.69 1.11
C GLY A 107 3.99 5.50 0.16
N GLY A 108 4.13 4.28 0.68
CA GLY A 108 4.16 3.06 -0.13
C GLY A 108 2.77 2.66 -0.63
N SER A 109 2.72 1.80 -1.65
CA SER A 109 1.47 1.28 -2.24
C SER A 109 0.54 0.69 -1.17
N LEU A 110 1.06 -0.12 -0.24
CA LEU A 110 0.28 -0.69 0.86
C LEU A 110 -0.24 0.39 1.82
N GLY A 111 0.57 1.41 2.12
CA GLY A 111 0.13 2.54 2.95
C GLY A 111 -1.01 3.31 2.30
N LYS A 112 -0.87 3.66 1.03
CA LYS A 112 -1.92 4.35 0.26
C LYS A 112 -3.23 3.57 0.23
N GLN A 113 -3.19 2.24 0.08
CA GLN A 113 -4.38 1.40 0.10
C GLN A 113 -5.15 1.47 1.43
N LEU A 114 -4.48 1.66 2.55
CA LEU A 114 -5.07 1.67 3.88
C LEU A 114 -5.52 3.06 4.38
N TYR A 115 -4.98 4.14 3.80
CA TYR A 115 -5.26 5.48 4.31
C TYR A 115 -5.83 6.44 3.27
N LEU A 116 -5.59 6.21 1.98
CA LEU A 116 -5.99 7.15 0.94
C LEU A 116 -7.50 7.11 0.71
N LYS A 117 -8.15 8.24 0.87
CA LYS A 117 -9.60 8.39 0.70
C LYS A 117 -9.94 8.90 -0.69
N VAL A 118 -11.16 8.61 -1.12
CA VAL A 118 -11.72 9.12 -2.37
C VAL A 118 -11.65 10.65 -2.43
N GLY A 119 -11.94 11.32 -1.30
CA GLY A 119 -11.89 12.77 -1.18
C GLY A 119 -10.51 13.36 -1.49
N ASP A 120 -9.43 12.65 -1.10
CA ASP A 120 -8.06 13.10 -1.37
C ASP A 120 -7.75 13.06 -2.86
N LEU A 121 -8.22 12.04 -3.57
CA LEU A 121 -7.99 11.85 -5.01
C LEU A 121 -8.69 12.88 -5.88
N ILE A 122 -9.88 13.35 -5.49
CA ILE A 122 -10.68 14.27 -6.28
C ILE A 122 -10.39 15.75 -6.03
N GLN A 123 -9.47 16.10 -5.12
CA GLN A 123 -9.20 17.50 -4.76
C GLN A 123 -8.79 18.35 -5.95
N GLN A 124 -8.04 17.77 -6.89
CA GLN A 124 -7.57 18.45 -8.11
C GLN A 124 -8.48 18.21 -9.31
N ASN A 125 -9.49 17.36 -9.17
CA ASN A 125 -10.39 17.05 -10.26
C ASN A 125 -11.43 18.17 -10.45
N GLU A 126 -11.79 18.40 -11.70
CA GLU A 126 -12.94 19.22 -12.04
C GLU A 126 -14.24 18.56 -11.53
N LYS A 127 -15.29 19.37 -11.35
CA LYS A 127 -16.59 18.91 -10.86
C LYS A 127 -17.64 19.08 -11.94
N PRO A 128 -17.64 18.19 -12.97
CA PRO A 128 -18.57 18.33 -14.09
C PRO A 128 -20.01 18.21 -13.62
N LYS A 129 -20.84 19.21 -13.93
CA LYS A 129 -22.26 19.21 -13.61
C LYS A 129 -23.06 19.94 -14.67
N VAL A 130 -24.25 19.42 -14.96
CA VAL A 130 -25.29 20.03 -15.76
C VAL A 130 -26.63 19.95 -15.03
N TYR A 131 -27.60 20.69 -15.47
CA TYR A 131 -28.96 20.66 -14.91
C TYR A 131 -29.90 19.86 -15.78
N LEU A 132 -31.03 19.39 -15.23
CA LEU A 132 -32.05 18.61 -15.94
C LEU A 132 -32.50 19.28 -17.23
N SER A 133 -32.62 20.60 -17.22
CA SER A 133 -33.09 21.44 -18.34
C SER A 133 -32.00 21.82 -19.35
N ASP A 134 -30.75 21.43 -19.13
CA ASP A 134 -29.65 21.76 -20.03
C ASP A 134 -29.76 20.96 -21.33
N ASN A 135 -29.48 21.62 -22.46
CA ASN A 135 -29.49 20.97 -23.77
C ASN A 135 -28.26 20.09 -23.99
N ILE A 136 -28.35 19.17 -24.94
CA ILE A 136 -27.31 18.21 -25.26
C ILE A 136 -25.99 18.87 -25.63
N ARG A 137 -25.98 20.01 -26.29
CA ARG A 137 -24.75 20.73 -26.64
C ARG A 137 -23.99 21.14 -25.40
N LYS A 138 -24.69 21.64 -24.37
CA LYS A 138 -24.07 22.00 -23.09
C LYS A 138 -23.52 20.77 -22.37
N VAL A 139 -24.25 19.64 -22.38
CA VAL A 139 -23.79 18.36 -21.83
C VAL A 139 -22.48 17.89 -22.47
N ILE A 140 -22.42 17.89 -23.80
CA ILE A 140 -21.22 17.50 -24.56
C ILE A 140 -20.03 18.41 -24.23
N LEU A 141 -20.25 19.72 -24.19
CA LEU A 141 -19.22 20.70 -23.87
C LEU A 141 -18.68 20.48 -22.43
N GLU A 142 -19.57 20.22 -21.46
CA GLU A 142 -19.16 19.97 -20.07
C GLU A 142 -18.31 18.71 -19.97
N ILE A 143 -18.76 17.58 -20.53
CA ILE A 143 -17.98 16.32 -20.51
C ILE A 143 -16.62 16.50 -21.18
N SER A 144 -16.60 17.13 -22.37
CA SER A 144 -15.38 17.32 -23.16
C SER A 144 -14.38 18.24 -22.45
N SER A 145 -14.84 19.34 -21.84
CA SER A 145 -13.98 20.31 -21.17
C SER A 145 -13.34 19.75 -19.90
N LYS A 146 -14.12 18.95 -19.15
CA LYS A 146 -13.69 18.41 -17.85
C LYS A 146 -12.91 17.09 -17.94
N ARG A 147 -12.94 16.41 -19.09
CA ARG A 147 -12.13 15.22 -19.42
C ARG A 147 -12.29 14.02 -18.48
N LEU A 148 -13.41 13.91 -17.79
CA LEU A 148 -13.74 12.78 -16.92
C LEU A 148 -14.67 11.75 -17.57
N GLY A 149 -15.03 11.95 -18.85
CA GLY A 149 -15.89 11.04 -19.61
C GLY A 149 -17.33 10.95 -19.12
N ALA A 150 -17.73 11.81 -18.18
CA ALA A 150 -19.06 11.86 -17.60
C ALA A 150 -19.35 13.21 -16.95
N THR A 151 -20.65 13.49 -16.71
CA THR A 151 -21.12 14.66 -15.95
C THR A 151 -22.27 14.29 -15.03
N ALA A 152 -22.32 14.89 -13.85
CA ALA A 152 -23.46 14.78 -12.94
C ALA A 152 -24.63 15.61 -13.46
N VAL A 153 -25.85 15.11 -13.27
CA VAL A 153 -27.10 15.85 -13.59
C VAL A 153 -27.77 16.25 -12.28
N MET A 154 -27.98 17.55 -12.12
CA MET A 154 -28.52 18.17 -10.92
C MET A 154 -29.93 18.72 -11.18
N ASP A 155 -30.74 18.82 -10.14
CA ASP A 155 -31.97 19.67 -10.18
C ASP A 155 -31.63 21.13 -9.78
N ASP A 156 -32.61 22.01 -9.86
CA ASP A 156 -32.46 23.43 -9.52
C ASP A 156 -32.14 23.67 -8.03
N ASN A 157 -32.33 22.67 -7.19
CA ASN A 157 -31.97 22.69 -5.75
C ASN A 157 -30.60 22.06 -5.48
N GLU A 158 -29.77 21.86 -6.51
CA GLU A 158 -28.43 21.22 -6.40
C GLU A 158 -28.49 19.77 -5.88
N ASN A 159 -29.62 19.06 -6.04
CA ASN A 159 -29.67 17.63 -5.71
C ASN A 159 -29.25 16.80 -6.93
N LEU A 160 -28.46 15.76 -6.67
CA LEU A 160 -28.04 14.80 -7.69
C LEU A 160 -29.24 13.96 -8.17
N LYS A 161 -29.49 13.97 -9.47
CA LYS A 161 -30.59 13.23 -10.14
C LYS A 161 -30.07 12.10 -11.02
N GLY A 162 -28.92 12.29 -11.65
CA GLY A 162 -28.41 11.32 -12.59
C GLY A 162 -26.96 11.55 -12.96
N VAL A 163 -26.50 10.76 -13.91
CA VAL A 163 -25.21 10.88 -14.57
C VAL A 163 -25.39 10.70 -16.08
N ILE A 164 -24.61 11.43 -16.87
CA ILE A 164 -24.49 11.21 -18.31
C ILE A 164 -23.04 10.90 -18.60
N THR A 165 -22.79 9.79 -19.30
CA THR A 165 -21.47 9.33 -19.72
C THR A 165 -21.30 9.44 -21.23
N ASP A 166 -20.06 9.33 -21.74
CA ASP A 166 -19.80 9.21 -23.18
C ASP A 166 -20.55 8.04 -23.81
N GLY A 167 -20.80 6.95 -23.05
CA GLY A 167 -21.61 5.83 -23.49
C GLY A 167 -23.08 6.19 -23.69
N ASP A 168 -23.63 7.07 -22.84
CA ASP A 168 -25.01 7.56 -22.97
C ASP A 168 -25.15 8.45 -24.19
N LEU A 169 -24.17 9.32 -24.44
CA LEU A 169 -24.14 10.16 -25.66
C LEU A 169 -24.09 9.31 -26.94
N ARG A 170 -23.28 8.26 -26.97
CA ARG A 170 -23.22 7.35 -28.13
C ARG A 170 -24.55 6.64 -28.35
N ARG A 171 -25.14 6.05 -27.31
CA ARG A 171 -26.46 5.40 -27.42
C ARG A 171 -27.56 6.36 -27.86
N MET A 172 -27.52 7.60 -27.42
CA MET A 172 -28.42 8.63 -27.87
C MET A 172 -28.32 8.85 -29.39
N LEU A 173 -27.08 8.99 -29.91
CA LEU A 173 -26.81 9.17 -31.35
C LEU A 173 -27.23 7.97 -32.20
N GLU A 174 -27.11 6.75 -31.66
CA GLU A 174 -27.53 5.51 -32.33
C GLU A 174 -29.06 5.37 -32.43
N THR A 175 -29.79 5.93 -31.46
CA THR A 175 -31.24 5.68 -31.31
C THR A 175 -32.14 6.86 -31.71
N LYS A 176 -31.56 8.05 -31.90
CA LYS A 176 -32.32 9.28 -32.17
C LYS A 176 -31.89 9.95 -33.49
N ASP A 177 -32.79 10.14 -34.39
CA ASP A 177 -32.52 10.84 -35.66
C ASP A 177 -32.23 12.35 -35.50
N SER A 178 -32.77 12.96 -34.44
CA SER A 178 -32.54 14.37 -34.11
C SER A 178 -32.32 14.51 -32.60
N VAL A 179 -31.24 15.20 -32.22
CA VAL A 179 -30.82 15.38 -30.81
C VAL A 179 -30.96 16.84 -30.33
N ALA A 180 -31.27 17.76 -31.21
CA ALA A 180 -31.25 19.20 -30.91
C ALA A 180 -32.28 19.63 -29.85
N HIS A 181 -33.36 18.89 -29.71
CA HIS A 181 -34.48 19.18 -28.79
C HIS A 181 -34.34 18.43 -27.46
N LEU A 182 -33.36 17.51 -27.33
CA LEU A 182 -33.20 16.71 -26.13
C LEU A 182 -32.51 17.52 -25.00
N LEU A 183 -32.93 17.22 -23.78
CA LEU A 183 -32.40 17.78 -22.56
C LEU A 183 -31.57 16.72 -21.81
N ALA A 184 -30.77 17.14 -20.83
CA ALA A 184 -30.01 16.24 -19.96
C ALA A 184 -30.92 15.22 -19.27
N ALA A 185 -32.12 15.61 -18.86
CA ALA A 185 -33.11 14.73 -18.25
C ALA A 185 -33.53 13.55 -19.15
N ASP A 186 -33.50 13.73 -20.50
CA ASP A 186 -33.96 12.72 -21.44
C ASP A 186 -32.98 11.58 -21.68
N ILE A 187 -31.70 11.80 -21.36
CA ILE A 187 -30.61 10.85 -21.65
C ILE A 187 -29.85 10.40 -20.42
N MET A 188 -30.07 11.00 -19.24
CA MET A 188 -29.36 10.64 -18.03
C MET A 188 -29.72 9.24 -17.56
N THR A 189 -28.71 8.57 -16.94
CA THR A 189 -28.96 7.41 -16.11
C THR A 189 -29.33 7.91 -14.71
N ALA A 190 -30.57 7.63 -14.28
CA ALA A 190 -31.07 8.00 -12.96
C ALA A 190 -30.41 7.11 -11.87
N ASN A 191 -30.35 7.61 -10.63
CA ASN A 191 -29.76 6.92 -9.49
C ASN A 191 -28.34 6.41 -9.75
N PRO A 192 -27.40 7.31 -10.07
CA PRO A 192 -26.04 6.93 -10.44
C PRO A 192 -25.32 6.23 -9.30
N LYS A 193 -24.41 5.34 -9.64
CA LYS A 193 -23.50 4.74 -8.64
C LYS A 193 -22.66 5.86 -8.02
N SER A 194 -22.71 5.96 -6.71
CA SER A 194 -21.98 6.97 -5.93
C SER A 194 -21.20 6.33 -4.79
N ILE A 195 -20.25 7.09 -4.28
CA ILE A 195 -19.42 6.71 -3.14
C ILE A 195 -19.22 7.93 -2.24
N GLN A 196 -19.11 7.71 -0.93
CA GLN A 196 -18.85 8.77 0.02
C GLN A 196 -17.38 9.24 -0.07
N HIS A 197 -17.14 10.51 0.10
CA HIS A 197 -15.82 11.13 -0.05
C HIS A 197 -14.80 10.64 1.00
N ASP A 198 -15.27 10.18 2.15
CA ASP A 198 -14.44 9.65 3.24
C ASP A 198 -14.15 8.14 3.13
N THR A 199 -14.70 7.46 2.12
CA THR A 199 -14.45 6.05 1.83
C THR A 199 -13.02 5.86 1.29
N LEU A 200 -12.42 4.70 1.57
CA LEU A 200 -11.10 4.36 1.06
C LEU A 200 -11.09 4.23 -0.48
N ALA A 201 -9.99 4.64 -1.09
CA ALA A 201 -9.82 4.57 -2.54
C ALA A 201 -9.89 3.11 -3.08
N VAL A 202 -9.43 2.14 -2.29
CA VAL A 202 -9.53 0.70 -2.65
C VAL A 202 -10.98 0.21 -2.74
N ASP A 203 -11.88 0.73 -1.90
CA ASP A 203 -13.30 0.37 -1.95
C ASP A 203 -13.96 0.98 -3.20
N ALA A 204 -13.56 2.21 -3.58
CA ALA A 204 -14.00 2.80 -4.84
C ALA A 204 -13.55 1.96 -6.05
N LEU A 205 -12.31 1.48 -6.05
CA LEU A 205 -11.80 0.58 -7.08
C LEU A 205 -12.58 -0.74 -7.13
N ALA A 206 -12.87 -1.34 -5.99
CA ALA A 206 -13.67 -2.55 -5.91
C ALA A 206 -15.08 -2.33 -6.49
N LEU A 207 -15.70 -1.18 -6.19
CA LEU A 207 -17.01 -0.81 -6.72
C LEU A 207 -16.97 -0.59 -8.24
N MET A 208 -15.94 0.07 -8.75
CA MET A 208 -15.74 0.26 -10.21
C MET A 208 -15.61 -1.08 -10.93
N ARG A 209 -14.78 -1.99 -10.40
CA ARG A 209 -14.61 -3.34 -10.96
C ARG A 209 -15.90 -4.15 -10.93
N LYS A 210 -16.62 -4.15 -9.80
CA LYS A 210 -17.88 -4.86 -9.63
C LYS A 210 -18.93 -4.46 -10.67
N HIS A 211 -18.96 -3.19 -11.05
CA HIS A 211 -19.95 -2.65 -11.98
C HIS A 211 -19.41 -2.43 -13.40
N SER A 212 -18.14 -2.76 -13.66
CA SER A 212 -17.47 -2.53 -14.97
C SER A 212 -17.55 -1.08 -15.41
N ILE A 213 -17.34 -0.13 -14.49
CA ILE A 213 -17.37 1.30 -14.74
C ILE A 213 -16.02 1.94 -14.39
N THR A 214 -15.72 3.05 -15.02
CA THR A 214 -14.44 3.77 -14.83
C THR A 214 -14.60 5.09 -14.08
N GLN A 215 -15.82 5.50 -13.79
CA GLN A 215 -16.13 6.72 -13.04
C GLN A 215 -17.15 6.43 -11.94
N LEU A 216 -17.04 7.16 -10.82
CA LEU A 216 -18.04 7.17 -9.76
C LEU A 216 -18.34 8.61 -9.36
N ILE A 217 -19.61 8.88 -9.09
CA ILE A 217 -20.02 10.11 -8.43
C ILE A 217 -19.53 10.09 -6.98
N VAL A 218 -18.93 11.17 -6.53
CA VAL A 218 -18.49 11.32 -5.14
C VAL A 218 -19.44 12.27 -4.41
N THR A 219 -19.90 11.83 -3.24
CA THR A 219 -20.86 12.59 -2.43
C THR A 219 -20.35 12.75 -0.99
N ASP A 220 -20.89 13.74 -0.31
CA ASP A 220 -20.78 13.95 1.13
C ASP A 220 -22.21 14.03 1.68
N GLY A 221 -22.65 12.96 2.30
CA GLY A 221 -24.09 12.72 2.50
C GLY A 221 -24.83 12.68 1.15
N GLN A 222 -25.72 13.64 0.93
CA GLN A 222 -26.44 13.77 -0.34
C GLN A 222 -25.84 14.84 -1.29
N ARG A 223 -24.81 15.55 -0.85
CA ARG A 223 -24.21 16.64 -1.63
C ARG A 223 -23.18 16.11 -2.62
N TYR A 224 -23.30 16.49 -3.86
CA TYR A 224 -22.30 16.24 -4.89
C TYR A 224 -20.98 16.94 -4.57
N LYS A 225 -19.87 16.21 -4.58
CA LYS A 225 -18.52 16.72 -4.34
C LYS A 225 -17.61 16.68 -5.56
N GLY A 226 -17.94 15.84 -6.54
CA GLY A 226 -17.14 15.67 -7.74
C GLY A 226 -17.25 14.25 -8.28
N MET A 227 -16.30 13.89 -9.12
CA MET A 227 -16.19 12.55 -9.70
C MET A 227 -14.78 12.01 -9.52
N ILE A 228 -14.68 10.72 -9.26
CA ILE A 228 -13.42 9.99 -9.28
C ILE A 228 -13.36 9.13 -10.54
N HIS A 229 -12.21 9.13 -11.20
CA HIS A 229 -11.94 8.31 -12.38
C HIS A 229 -10.88 7.25 -12.08
N LEU A 230 -10.92 6.12 -12.79
CA LEU A 230 -9.95 5.04 -12.65
C LEU A 230 -8.49 5.51 -12.82
N HIS A 231 -8.26 6.51 -13.68
CA HIS A 231 -6.94 7.12 -13.85
C HIS A 231 -6.41 7.82 -12.60
N ASP A 232 -7.27 8.30 -11.71
CA ASP A 232 -6.83 8.90 -10.44
C ASP A 232 -6.16 7.84 -9.56
N MET A 233 -6.69 6.62 -9.57
CA MET A 233 -6.14 5.49 -8.82
C MET A 233 -4.82 4.98 -9.41
N ILE A 234 -4.72 4.96 -10.76
CA ILE A 234 -3.48 4.60 -11.46
C ILE A 234 -2.39 5.63 -11.14
N ARG A 235 -2.70 6.91 -11.22
CA ARG A 235 -1.76 8.02 -10.92
C ARG A 235 -1.20 7.91 -9.51
N GLU A 236 -2.01 7.49 -8.54
CA GLU A 236 -1.58 7.31 -7.16
C GLU A 236 -0.93 5.94 -6.88
N GLY A 237 -0.86 5.04 -7.84
CA GLY A 237 -0.22 3.75 -7.68
C GLY A 237 -1.00 2.79 -6.77
N ILE A 238 -2.35 2.88 -6.77
CA ILE A 238 -3.24 1.95 -6.07
C ILE A 238 -3.45 0.68 -6.89
N ILE A 239 -3.27 0.81 -8.21
CA ILE A 239 -3.33 -0.27 -9.20
C ILE A 239 -1.96 -0.46 -9.80
#